data_a6ccc4bc8c45f394292c872110a471e5
#
_entry.id   a6ccc4bc8c45f394292c872110a471e5
#
_cell.length_a   1.000
_cell.length_b   1.000
_cell.length_c   1.000
_cell.angle_alpha   90.00
_cell.angle_beta   90.00
_cell.angle_gamma   90.00
#
_symmetry.space_group_name_H-M   'P 1'
#
loop_
_entity.id
_entity.type
_entity.pdbx_description
1 polymer ?
#
loop_
_entity_poly.entity_id
_entity_poly.type
_entity_poly.pdbx_seq_one_letter_code
_entity_poly.pdbx_strand_id
1 'polypeptide(L)'
;MVKNVFLRGAAALTVAGIAVKILGGVNRILLSRILGGEGIGLYQIAYPVYMLGLSIAGAGVPIALSVMVAEKAAQGDYAGAERIFKVVFAFTAFMACLFGFLLFVGAGGLISAGLVRDVRAYSALIVLAPALTVSVLTCAFRGYFQGLQLMVPTAASQICDQFVRVCVMLAAAVVLLPYGLETAVAGAAFGAVPGALAGFSVIAFLYYRHKRANKISETVTKQEATAGALIKRFVILAVPVAAANMLLPAVAGIDMLIVPMRLEVAGYSVQESTALYGYLTGMANGLIQVPTLLTVSLATSLVPAVSAAFTAGNLSEVESRTNTAMRIANIITVPACLGLAVLAAPISELLYNTAAAGPAIRVLAVATFLIG
;
A
#
# COMPACT_ATOMS: atom_id res chain seq x y z
N MET A 1 3.13 -4.74 -33.20
CA MET A 1 1.85 -4.67 -32.48
C MET A 1 2.00 -4.90 -30.97
N VAL A 2 2.72 -5.92 -30.53
CA VAL A 2 2.92 -6.27 -29.08
C VAL A 2 3.55 -5.15 -28.25
N LYS A 3 4.56 -4.45 -28.78
CA LYS A 3 5.25 -3.34 -28.10
C LYS A 3 4.32 -2.17 -27.70
N ASN A 4 3.31 -1.88 -28.53
CA ASN A 4 2.34 -0.81 -28.26
C ASN A 4 1.31 -1.22 -27.21
N VAL A 5 0.96 -2.50 -27.08
CA VAL A 5 0.00 -3.00 -26.07
C VAL A 5 0.65 -2.98 -24.69
N PHE A 6 1.91 -3.43 -24.60
CA PHE A 6 2.69 -3.36 -23.35
C PHE A 6 2.88 -1.92 -22.85
N LEU A 7 3.30 -1.01 -23.72
CA LEU A 7 3.49 0.42 -23.36
C LEU A 7 2.20 1.06 -22.90
N ARG A 8 1.08 0.81 -23.57
CA ARG A 8 -0.25 1.31 -23.16
C ARG A 8 -0.68 0.73 -21.82
N GLY A 9 -0.44 -0.57 -21.60
CA GLY A 9 -0.73 -1.22 -20.32
C GLY A 9 0.11 -0.67 -19.16
N ALA A 10 1.42 -0.49 -19.38
CA ALA A 10 2.32 0.10 -18.38
C ALA A 10 1.92 1.56 -18.07
N ALA A 11 1.61 2.36 -19.09
CA ALA A 11 1.11 3.71 -18.89
C ALA A 11 -0.20 3.74 -18.10
N ALA A 12 -1.16 2.85 -18.40
CA ALA A 12 -2.41 2.75 -17.66
C ALA A 12 -2.17 2.41 -16.18
N LEU A 13 -1.25 1.49 -15.87
CA LEU A 13 -0.92 1.13 -14.49
C LEU A 13 -0.24 2.30 -13.76
N THR A 14 0.64 3.05 -14.43
CA THR A 14 1.30 4.23 -13.86
C THR A 14 0.27 5.32 -13.55
N VAL A 15 -0.61 5.63 -14.49
CA VAL A 15 -1.69 6.63 -14.29
C VAL A 15 -2.61 6.19 -13.15
N ALA A 16 -2.98 4.90 -13.10
CA ALA A 16 -3.76 4.35 -12.00
C ALA A 16 -3.04 4.51 -10.64
N GLY A 17 -1.75 4.22 -10.58
CA GLY A 17 -0.93 4.40 -9.38
C GLY A 17 -0.88 5.85 -8.90
N ILE A 18 -0.75 6.81 -9.81
CA ILE A 18 -0.79 8.25 -9.49
C ILE A 18 -2.19 8.64 -8.98
N ALA A 19 -3.26 8.23 -9.66
CA ALA A 19 -4.63 8.50 -9.25
C ALA A 19 -4.93 7.95 -7.85
N VAL A 20 -4.53 6.72 -7.56
CA VAL A 20 -4.66 6.07 -6.24
C VAL A 20 -3.92 6.86 -5.16
N LYS A 21 -2.71 7.34 -5.44
CA LYS A 21 -1.94 8.15 -4.48
C LYS A 21 -2.58 9.52 -4.23
N ILE A 22 -3.09 10.18 -5.26
CA ILE A 22 -3.81 11.46 -5.13
C ILE A 22 -5.08 11.26 -4.30
N LEU A 23 -5.90 10.25 -4.64
CA LEU A 23 -7.09 9.91 -3.87
C LEU A 23 -6.76 9.59 -2.40
N GLY A 24 -5.68 8.86 -2.15
CA GLY A 24 -5.19 8.57 -0.80
C GLY A 24 -4.77 9.81 -0.03
N GLY A 25 -4.07 10.74 -0.68
CA GLY A 25 -3.66 12.02 -0.09
C GLY A 25 -4.87 12.90 0.27
N VAL A 26 -5.82 13.06 -0.67
CA VAL A 26 -7.06 13.81 -0.42
C VAL A 26 -7.86 13.17 0.71
N ASN A 27 -8.01 11.84 0.69
CA ASN A 27 -8.68 11.10 1.77
C ASN A 27 -8.05 11.36 3.13
N ARG A 28 -6.71 11.35 3.22
CA ARG A 28 -5.99 11.61 4.47
C ARG A 28 -6.30 13.00 5.03
N ILE A 29 -6.32 14.03 4.17
CA ILE A 29 -6.66 15.40 4.57
C ILE A 29 -8.11 15.46 5.07
N LEU A 30 -9.06 14.95 4.31
CA LEU A 30 -10.48 14.98 4.67
C LEU A 30 -10.76 14.19 5.95
N LEU A 31 -10.19 12.99 6.06
CA LEU A 31 -10.36 12.16 7.25
C LEU A 31 -9.76 12.82 8.50
N SER A 32 -8.61 13.50 8.36
CA SER A 32 -7.99 14.25 9.46
C SER A 32 -8.85 15.42 9.93
N ARG A 33 -9.58 16.09 9.02
CA ARG A 33 -10.54 17.14 9.38
C ARG A 33 -11.75 16.60 10.13
N ILE A 34 -12.21 15.40 9.78
CA ILE A 34 -13.40 14.79 10.39
C ILE A 34 -13.07 14.21 11.77
N LEU A 35 -11.98 13.45 11.87
CA LEU A 35 -11.64 12.68 13.07
C LEU A 35 -10.70 13.42 14.04
N GLY A 36 -10.06 14.49 13.59
CA GLY A 36 -9.04 15.18 14.39
C GLY A 36 -7.78 14.36 14.62
N GLY A 37 -6.86 14.88 15.43
CA GLY A 37 -5.57 14.21 15.71
C GLY A 37 -5.73 12.90 16.46
N GLU A 38 -6.62 12.86 17.44
CA GLU A 38 -6.89 11.67 18.27
C GLU A 38 -7.47 10.53 17.44
N GLY A 39 -8.49 10.82 16.61
CA GLY A 39 -9.08 9.79 15.74
C GLY A 39 -8.12 9.28 14.66
N ILE A 40 -7.32 10.16 14.09
CA ILE A 40 -6.25 9.74 13.17
C ILE A 40 -5.20 8.92 13.90
N GLY A 41 -4.87 9.25 15.14
CA GLY A 41 -3.97 8.45 15.99
C GLY A 41 -4.48 7.02 16.19
N LEU A 42 -5.75 6.86 16.55
CA LEU A 42 -6.39 5.55 16.68
C LEU A 42 -6.34 4.75 15.37
N TYR A 43 -6.63 5.41 14.25
CA TYR A 43 -6.53 4.78 12.93
C TYR A 43 -5.10 4.36 12.61
N GLN A 44 -4.11 5.21 12.91
CA GLN A 44 -2.69 4.94 12.67
C GLN A 44 -2.08 3.89 13.62
N ILE A 45 -2.73 3.59 14.74
CA ILE A 45 -2.40 2.44 15.60
C ILE A 45 -2.89 1.12 14.95
N ALA A 46 -4.08 1.10 14.37
CA ALA A 46 -4.63 -0.12 13.76
C ALA A 46 -4.00 -0.44 12.39
N TYR A 47 -3.72 0.57 11.59
CA TYR A 47 -3.32 0.42 10.19
C TYR A 47 -1.97 -0.27 9.96
N PRO A 48 -0.88 -0.03 10.73
CA PRO A 48 0.39 -0.76 10.60
C PRO A 48 0.26 -2.26 10.84
N VAL A 49 -0.59 -2.69 11.77
CA VAL A 49 -0.85 -4.12 12.04
C VAL A 49 -1.48 -4.79 10.82
N TYR A 50 -2.49 -4.13 10.23
CA TYR A 50 -3.10 -4.58 8.97
C TYR A 50 -2.07 -4.63 7.83
N MET A 51 -1.23 -3.60 7.68
CA MET A 51 -0.21 -3.53 6.63
C MET A 51 0.88 -4.59 6.80
N LEU A 52 1.28 -4.91 8.03
CA LEU A 52 2.19 -6.02 8.31
C LEU A 52 1.57 -7.35 7.87
N GLY A 53 0.34 -7.63 8.26
CA GLY A 53 -0.37 -8.83 7.85
C GLY A 53 -0.49 -8.94 6.31
N LEU A 54 -0.84 -7.83 5.65
CA LEU A 54 -0.92 -7.76 4.19
C LEU A 54 0.44 -7.98 3.52
N SER A 55 1.52 -7.45 4.09
CA SER A 55 2.87 -7.61 3.55
C SER A 55 3.36 -9.05 3.66
N ILE A 56 3.10 -9.70 4.78
CA ILE A 56 3.48 -11.11 5.00
C ILE A 56 2.70 -12.03 4.07
N ALA A 57 1.38 -11.88 4.03
CA ALA A 57 0.50 -12.79 3.30
C ALA A 57 0.38 -12.49 1.81
N GLY A 58 0.56 -11.24 1.38
CA GLY A 58 0.17 -10.78 0.06
C GLY A 58 1.27 -10.13 -0.78
N ALA A 59 2.28 -9.46 -0.19
CA ALA A 59 3.18 -8.61 -0.96
C ALA A 59 4.06 -9.34 -1.99
N GLY A 60 4.46 -10.58 -1.70
CA GLY A 60 5.22 -11.41 -2.63
C GLY A 60 4.39 -12.07 -3.73
N VAL A 61 3.07 -12.18 -3.52
CA VAL A 61 2.18 -12.96 -4.39
C VAL A 61 2.14 -12.43 -5.84
N PRO A 62 1.94 -11.13 -6.11
CA PRO A 62 1.83 -10.66 -7.49
C PRO A 62 3.10 -10.90 -8.30
N ILE A 63 4.27 -10.67 -7.68
CA ILE A 63 5.56 -10.79 -8.36
C ILE A 63 5.89 -12.25 -8.62
N ALA A 64 5.82 -13.12 -7.60
CA ALA A 64 6.13 -14.54 -7.75
C ALA A 64 5.21 -15.22 -8.76
N LEU A 65 3.90 -14.96 -8.67
CA LEU A 65 2.92 -15.54 -9.59
C LEU A 65 3.10 -14.99 -11.00
N SER A 66 3.39 -13.70 -11.17
CA SER A 66 3.59 -13.11 -12.50
C SER A 66 4.79 -13.73 -13.22
N VAL A 67 5.88 -14.02 -12.53
CA VAL A 67 7.05 -14.70 -13.09
C VAL A 67 6.66 -16.11 -13.58
N MET A 68 6.00 -16.91 -12.73
CA MET A 68 5.61 -18.28 -13.08
C MET A 68 4.60 -18.33 -14.23
N VAL A 69 3.64 -17.40 -14.26
CA VAL A 69 2.65 -17.28 -15.34
C VAL A 69 3.31 -16.81 -16.63
N ALA A 70 4.22 -15.82 -16.57
CA ALA A 70 4.91 -15.28 -17.75
C ALA A 70 5.78 -16.34 -18.44
N GLU A 71 6.46 -17.21 -17.68
CA GLU A 71 7.26 -18.30 -18.23
C GLU A 71 6.40 -19.27 -19.04
N LYS A 72 5.22 -19.64 -18.54
CA LYS A 72 4.28 -20.51 -19.25
C LYS A 72 3.64 -19.82 -20.45
N ALA A 73 3.26 -18.57 -20.30
CA ALA A 73 2.70 -17.77 -21.38
C ALA A 73 3.71 -17.58 -22.54
N ALA A 74 4.99 -17.40 -22.24
CA ALA A 74 6.06 -17.28 -23.22
C ALA A 74 6.24 -18.58 -24.03
N GLN A 75 5.92 -19.73 -23.45
CA GLN A 75 5.91 -21.05 -24.12
C GLN A 75 4.60 -21.32 -24.89
N GLY A 76 3.64 -20.40 -24.86
CA GLY A 76 2.29 -20.61 -25.40
C GLY A 76 1.41 -21.55 -24.59
N ASP A 77 1.87 -21.98 -23.41
CA ASP A 77 1.17 -22.90 -22.52
C ASP A 77 0.22 -22.12 -21.56
N TYR A 78 -0.88 -21.63 -22.11
CA TYR A 78 -1.89 -20.90 -21.33
C TYR A 78 -2.66 -21.80 -20.36
N ALA A 79 -2.76 -23.11 -20.68
CA ALA A 79 -3.38 -24.10 -19.78
C ALA A 79 -2.51 -24.32 -18.53
N GLY A 80 -1.18 -24.43 -18.71
CA GLY A 80 -0.23 -24.51 -17.60
C GLY A 80 -0.21 -23.22 -16.77
N ALA A 81 -0.31 -22.05 -17.39
CA ALA A 81 -0.42 -20.76 -16.69
C ALA A 81 -1.68 -20.70 -15.82
N GLU A 82 -2.82 -21.15 -16.34
CA GLU A 82 -4.10 -21.23 -15.62
C GLU A 82 -4.03 -22.21 -14.45
N ARG A 83 -3.37 -23.36 -14.61
CA ARG A 83 -3.15 -24.32 -13.53
C ARG A 83 -2.28 -23.74 -12.42
N ILE A 84 -1.16 -23.08 -12.78
CA ILE A 84 -0.31 -22.39 -11.80
C ILE A 84 -1.15 -21.39 -10.99
N PHE A 85 -1.96 -20.57 -11.68
CA PHE A 85 -2.85 -19.62 -11.03
C PHE A 85 -3.79 -20.32 -10.04
N LYS A 86 -4.49 -21.39 -10.44
CA LYS A 86 -5.43 -22.09 -9.56
C LYS A 86 -4.74 -22.66 -8.32
N VAL A 87 -3.58 -23.30 -8.46
CA VAL A 87 -2.82 -23.88 -7.34
C VAL A 87 -2.33 -22.80 -6.40
N VAL A 88 -1.73 -21.72 -6.93
CA VAL A 88 -1.24 -20.60 -6.14
C VAL A 88 -2.40 -19.83 -5.51
N PHE A 89 -3.53 -19.65 -6.21
CA PHE A 89 -4.72 -19.00 -5.67
C PHE A 89 -5.28 -19.78 -4.47
N ALA A 90 -5.38 -21.10 -4.55
CA ALA A 90 -5.84 -21.94 -3.43
C ALA A 90 -4.91 -21.81 -2.20
N PHE A 91 -3.59 -21.84 -2.42
CA PHE A 91 -2.61 -21.61 -1.35
C PHE A 91 -2.71 -20.19 -0.77
N THR A 92 -2.82 -19.18 -1.63
CA THR A 92 -2.97 -17.77 -1.22
C THR A 92 -4.30 -17.57 -0.48
N ALA A 93 -5.38 -18.25 -0.89
CA ALA A 93 -6.67 -18.19 -0.19
C ALA A 93 -6.57 -18.78 1.23
N PHE A 94 -5.87 -19.89 1.39
CA PHE A 94 -5.60 -20.46 2.70
C PHE A 94 -4.81 -19.46 3.59
N MET A 95 -3.74 -18.87 3.06
CA MET A 95 -2.95 -17.87 3.78
C MET A 95 -3.78 -16.62 4.10
N ALA A 96 -4.60 -16.15 3.18
CA ALA A 96 -5.49 -15.01 3.38
C ALA A 96 -6.47 -15.23 4.53
N CYS A 97 -7.12 -16.39 4.56
CA CYS A 97 -8.02 -16.77 5.64
C CYS A 97 -7.27 -16.93 6.97
N LEU A 98 -6.10 -17.56 6.96
CA LEU A 98 -5.28 -17.75 8.14
C LEU A 98 -4.86 -16.41 8.77
N PHE A 99 -4.29 -15.49 7.98
CA PHE A 99 -3.84 -14.19 8.49
C PHE A 99 -5.01 -13.27 8.85
N GLY A 100 -6.13 -13.32 8.12
CA GLY A 100 -7.35 -12.61 8.49
C GLY A 100 -7.92 -13.12 9.81
N PHE A 101 -7.97 -14.45 10.01
CA PHE A 101 -8.40 -15.06 11.26
C PHE A 101 -7.44 -14.73 12.42
N LEU A 102 -6.13 -14.81 12.19
CA LEU A 102 -5.12 -14.45 13.19
C LEU A 102 -5.24 -12.98 13.62
N LEU A 103 -5.51 -12.07 12.67
CA LEU A 103 -5.74 -10.66 13.01
C LEU A 103 -7.03 -10.50 13.81
N PHE A 104 -8.11 -11.18 13.43
CA PHE A 104 -9.41 -11.11 14.12
C PHE A 104 -9.32 -11.60 15.57
N VAL A 105 -8.78 -12.81 15.77
CA VAL A 105 -8.65 -13.41 17.11
C VAL A 105 -7.51 -12.77 17.90
N GLY A 106 -6.40 -12.43 17.23
CA GLY A 106 -5.22 -11.85 17.85
C GLY A 106 -5.36 -10.40 18.28
N ALA A 107 -6.38 -9.67 17.78
CA ALA A 107 -6.56 -8.26 18.12
C ALA A 107 -6.68 -8.03 19.64
N GLY A 108 -7.43 -8.87 20.35
CA GLY A 108 -7.53 -8.83 21.82
C GLY A 108 -6.21 -9.14 22.52
N GLY A 109 -5.44 -10.10 21.97
CA GLY A 109 -4.13 -10.47 22.47
C GLY A 109 -3.10 -9.34 22.34
N LEU A 110 -3.15 -8.57 21.24
CA LEU A 110 -2.28 -7.41 21.04
C LEU A 110 -2.50 -6.32 22.10
N ILE A 111 -3.74 -6.14 22.53
CA ILE A 111 -4.09 -5.16 23.57
C ILE A 111 -3.67 -5.70 24.95
N SER A 112 -4.03 -6.95 25.28
CA SER A 112 -3.69 -7.54 26.57
C SER A 112 -2.17 -7.69 26.79
N ALA A 113 -1.41 -7.87 25.70
CA ALA A 113 0.06 -7.87 25.74
C ALA A 113 0.67 -6.46 25.84
N GLY A 114 -0.15 -5.39 25.83
CA GLY A 114 0.33 -4.01 25.87
C GLY A 114 1.03 -3.52 24.59
N LEU A 115 0.89 -4.28 23.50
CA LEU A 115 1.43 -3.89 22.18
C LEU A 115 0.57 -2.78 21.54
N VAL A 116 -0.74 -2.80 21.76
CA VAL A 116 -1.66 -1.72 21.42
C VAL A 116 -2.08 -1.06 22.72
N ARG A 117 -1.59 0.18 22.94
CA ARG A 117 -1.79 0.91 24.20
C ARG A 117 -3.20 1.44 24.35
N ASP A 118 -3.76 1.98 23.28
CA ASP A 118 -5.12 2.52 23.31
C ASP A 118 -6.14 1.44 22.95
N VAL A 119 -6.90 0.99 23.95
CA VAL A 119 -7.92 -0.06 23.82
C VAL A 119 -8.98 0.30 22.77
N ARG A 120 -9.23 1.58 22.54
CA ARG A 120 -10.21 2.07 21.56
C ARG A 120 -9.86 1.72 20.11
N ALA A 121 -8.58 1.37 19.82
CA ALA A 121 -8.18 0.89 18.50
C ALA A 121 -8.65 -0.54 18.19
N TYR A 122 -9.21 -1.27 19.19
CA TYR A 122 -9.67 -2.66 19.04
C TYR A 122 -10.70 -2.83 17.94
N SER A 123 -11.73 -1.97 17.96
CA SER A 123 -12.81 -2.02 16.97
C SER A 123 -12.29 -1.82 15.54
N ALA A 124 -11.33 -0.92 15.35
CA ALA A 124 -10.69 -0.69 14.05
C ALA A 124 -9.85 -1.90 13.59
N LEU A 125 -9.13 -2.57 14.52
CA LEU A 125 -8.33 -3.77 14.20
C LEU A 125 -9.20 -4.93 13.71
N ILE A 126 -10.29 -5.22 14.41
CA ILE A 126 -11.20 -6.33 14.05
C ILE A 126 -11.80 -6.09 12.65
N VAL A 127 -12.24 -4.87 12.41
CA VAL A 127 -12.89 -4.51 11.15
C VAL A 127 -11.94 -4.60 9.96
N LEU A 128 -10.63 -4.45 10.15
CA LEU A 128 -9.62 -4.61 9.10
C LEU A 128 -9.33 -6.08 8.74
N ALA A 129 -9.69 -7.05 9.58
CA ALA A 129 -9.39 -8.46 9.34
C ALA A 129 -10.02 -9.01 8.03
N PRO A 130 -11.31 -8.81 7.73
CA PRO A 130 -11.89 -9.25 6.45
C PRO A 130 -11.29 -8.48 5.26
N ALA A 131 -10.92 -7.19 5.43
CA ALA A 131 -10.25 -6.43 4.38
C ALA A 131 -8.90 -7.05 4.00
N LEU A 132 -8.14 -7.53 5.00
CA LEU A 132 -6.87 -8.23 4.79
C LEU A 132 -7.07 -9.47 3.92
N THR A 133 -8.04 -10.31 4.27
CA THR A 133 -8.36 -11.53 3.53
C THR A 133 -8.65 -11.23 2.06
N VAL A 134 -9.55 -10.30 1.78
CA VAL A 134 -9.94 -9.96 0.41
C VAL A 134 -8.80 -9.30 -0.37
N SER A 135 -8.00 -8.45 0.28
CA SER A 135 -6.86 -7.79 -0.35
C SER A 135 -5.79 -8.79 -0.79
N VAL A 136 -5.48 -9.79 0.05
CA VAL A 136 -4.53 -10.86 -0.28
C VAL A 136 -5.03 -11.71 -1.44
N LEU A 137 -6.32 -12.05 -1.49
CA LEU A 137 -6.92 -12.75 -2.64
C LEU A 137 -6.80 -11.95 -3.94
N THR A 138 -6.99 -10.65 -3.87
CA THR A 138 -6.85 -9.74 -5.01
C THR A 138 -5.43 -9.75 -5.58
N CYS A 139 -4.41 -9.92 -4.73
CA CYS A 139 -3.00 -10.00 -5.14
C CYS A 139 -2.73 -11.16 -6.12
N ALA A 140 -3.38 -12.30 -5.95
CA ALA A 140 -3.21 -13.44 -6.86
C ALA A 140 -3.76 -13.13 -8.27
N PHE A 141 -4.93 -12.53 -8.38
CA PHE A 141 -5.47 -12.11 -9.68
C PHE A 141 -4.59 -11.07 -10.36
N ARG A 142 -4.08 -10.09 -9.59
CA ARG A 142 -3.15 -9.07 -10.11
C ARG A 142 -1.88 -9.74 -10.66
N GLY A 143 -1.31 -10.70 -9.93
CA GLY A 143 -0.14 -11.47 -10.39
C GLY A 143 -0.40 -12.25 -11.68
N TYR A 144 -1.55 -12.88 -11.81
CA TYR A 144 -1.94 -13.59 -13.04
C TYR A 144 -1.99 -12.66 -14.25
N PHE A 145 -2.69 -11.53 -14.15
CA PHE A 145 -2.78 -10.57 -15.25
C PHE A 145 -1.45 -9.90 -15.57
N GLN A 146 -0.63 -9.60 -14.57
CA GLN A 146 0.71 -9.06 -14.77
C GLN A 146 1.61 -10.07 -15.49
N GLY A 147 1.52 -11.35 -15.16
CA GLY A 147 2.24 -12.43 -15.86
C GLY A 147 1.83 -12.58 -17.32
N LEU A 148 0.58 -12.32 -17.65
CA LEU A 148 0.08 -12.24 -19.02
C LEU A 148 0.38 -10.91 -19.72
N GLN A 149 1.09 -9.98 -19.06
CA GLN A 149 1.37 -8.61 -19.54
C GLN A 149 0.09 -7.77 -19.77
N LEU A 150 -1.02 -8.15 -19.15
CA LEU A 150 -2.30 -7.44 -19.19
C LEU A 150 -2.44 -6.54 -17.95
N MET A 151 -1.96 -5.30 -18.04
CA MET A 151 -1.90 -4.39 -16.88
C MET A 151 -3.22 -3.67 -16.60
N VAL A 152 -4.10 -3.54 -17.60
CA VAL A 152 -5.38 -2.81 -17.49
C VAL A 152 -6.30 -3.39 -16.41
N PRO A 153 -6.50 -4.72 -16.26
CA PRO A 153 -7.29 -5.29 -15.19
C PRO A 153 -6.77 -4.93 -13.80
N THR A 154 -5.45 -4.95 -13.63
CA THR A 154 -4.80 -4.55 -12.36
C THR A 154 -5.06 -3.07 -12.06
N ALA A 155 -4.89 -2.19 -13.05
CA ALA A 155 -5.15 -0.77 -12.91
C ALA A 155 -6.61 -0.48 -12.54
N ALA A 156 -7.56 -1.08 -13.24
CA ALA A 156 -8.99 -0.93 -12.98
C ALA A 156 -9.37 -1.38 -11.56
N SER A 157 -8.85 -2.55 -11.13
CA SER A 157 -9.04 -3.07 -9.78
C SER A 157 -8.50 -2.11 -8.71
N GLN A 158 -7.33 -1.50 -8.92
CA GLN A 158 -6.73 -0.57 -7.95
C GLN A 158 -7.54 0.73 -7.83
N ILE A 159 -7.96 1.30 -8.95
CA ILE A 159 -8.76 2.54 -8.96
C ILE A 159 -10.10 2.29 -8.27
N CYS A 160 -10.78 1.17 -8.61
CA CYS A 160 -12.08 0.85 -8.04
C CYS A 160 -11.98 0.59 -6.52
N ASP A 161 -10.98 -0.19 -6.07
CA ASP A 161 -10.68 -0.40 -4.65
C ASP A 161 -10.51 0.93 -3.93
N GLN A 162 -9.62 1.79 -4.43
CA GLN A 162 -9.31 3.06 -3.76
C GLN A 162 -10.49 4.03 -3.75
N PHE A 163 -11.23 4.13 -4.86
CA PHE A 163 -12.38 5.01 -4.96
C PHE A 163 -13.48 4.61 -3.97
N VAL A 164 -13.88 3.34 -3.98
CA VAL A 164 -14.91 2.83 -3.06
C VAL A 164 -14.44 2.93 -1.61
N ARG A 165 -13.19 2.61 -1.34
CA ARG A 165 -12.57 2.74 -0.02
C ARG A 165 -12.70 4.17 0.51
N VAL A 166 -12.30 5.17 -0.29
CA VAL A 166 -12.34 6.58 0.10
C VAL A 166 -13.77 7.03 0.36
N CYS A 167 -14.70 6.73 -0.56
CA CYS A 167 -16.10 7.11 -0.40
C CYS A 167 -16.72 6.53 0.88
N VAL A 168 -16.54 5.22 1.11
CA VAL A 168 -17.12 4.57 2.30
C VAL A 168 -16.42 5.01 3.58
N MET A 169 -15.10 5.15 3.57
CA MET A 169 -14.32 5.63 4.71
C MET A 169 -14.78 7.00 5.20
N LEU A 170 -14.92 7.97 4.27
CA LEU A 170 -15.37 9.32 4.61
C LEU A 170 -16.85 9.33 5.03
N ALA A 171 -17.71 8.62 4.30
CA ALA A 171 -19.13 8.55 4.65
C ALA A 171 -19.34 7.92 6.04
N ALA A 172 -18.69 6.79 6.32
CA ALA A 172 -18.77 6.12 7.61
C ALA A 172 -18.20 6.98 8.74
N ALA A 173 -17.07 7.67 8.52
CA ALA A 173 -16.51 8.58 9.52
C ALA A 173 -17.50 9.69 9.90
N VAL A 174 -18.15 10.34 8.91
CA VAL A 174 -19.12 11.41 9.17
C VAL A 174 -20.38 10.89 9.86
N VAL A 175 -20.94 9.78 9.36
CA VAL A 175 -22.21 9.23 9.88
C VAL A 175 -22.05 8.68 11.30
N LEU A 176 -20.90 8.09 11.61
CA LEU A 176 -20.67 7.45 12.90
C LEU A 176 -20.04 8.39 13.95
N LEU A 177 -19.56 9.56 13.58
CA LEU A 177 -18.96 10.52 14.49
C LEU A 177 -19.88 10.92 15.68
N PRO A 178 -21.21 11.13 15.48
CA PRO A 178 -22.12 11.42 16.58
C PRO A 178 -22.25 10.29 17.62
N TYR A 179 -21.91 9.05 17.25
CA TYR A 179 -21.96 7.88 18.14
C TYR A 179 -20.65 7.65 18.91
N GLY A 180 -19.66 8.52 18.71
CA GLY A 180 -18.38 8.51 19.39
C GLY A 180 -17.19 8.34 18.45
N LEU A 181 -16.02 8.82 18.88
CA LEU A 181 -14.80 8.83 18.08
C LEU A 181 -14.33 7.41 17.72
N GLU A 182 -14.43 6.47 18.66
CA GLU A 182 -14.05 5.06 18.43
C GLU A 182 -14.86 4.43 17.31
N THR A 183 -16.19 4.62 17.33
CA THR A 183 -17.09 4.09 16.29
C THR A 183 -16.85 4.75 14.95
N ALA A 184 -16.54 6.04 14.92
CA ALA A 184 -16.20 6.75 13.70
C ALA A 184 -14.87 6.22 13.09
N VAL A 185 -13.88 5.96 13.92
CA VAL A 185 -12.58 5.39 13.48
C VAL A 185 -12.75 3.96 12.98
N ALA A 186 -13.54 3.13 13.67
CA ALA A 186 -13.87 1.78 13.22
C ALA A 186 -14.63 1.81 11.89
N GLY A 187 -15.58 2.74 11.73
CA GLY A 187 -16.30 2.98 10.47
C GLY A 187 -15.38 3.43 9.35
N ALA A 188 -14.45 4.33 9.64
CA ALA A 188 -13.42 4.71 8.68
C ALA A 188 -12.57 3.49 8.26
N ALA A 189 -12.11 2.68 9.22
CA ALA A 189 -11.35 1.46 8.93
C ALA A 189 -12.19 0.45 8.11
N PHE A 190 -13.51 0.36 8.36
CA PHE A 190 -14.42 -0.48 7.59
C PHE A 190 -14.41 -0.15 6.10
N GLY A 191 -14.17 1.10 5.71
CA GLY A 191 -14.05 1.48 4.30
C GLY A 191 -13.04 0.62 3.51
N ALA A 192 -12.08 -0.02 4.18
CA ALA A 192 -11.16 -0.95 3.56
C ALA A 192 -11.84 -2.23 3.05
N VAL A 193 -12.92 -2.69 3.69
CA VAL A 193 -13.64 -3.92 3.32
C VAL A 193 -14.37 -3.76 1.98
N PRO A 194 -15.32 -2.81 1.82
CA PRO A 194 -15.99 -2.63 0.54
C PRO A 194 -15.03 -2.17 -0.57
N GLY A 195 -13.97 -1.41 -0.26
CA GLY A 195 -12.91 -1.09 -1.21
C GLY A 195 -12.24 -2.35 -1.76
N ALA A 196 -11.75 -3.22 -0.88
CA ALA A 196 -11.12 -4.48 -1.27
C ALA A 196 -12.09 -5.39 -2.04
N LEU A 197 -13.37 -5.49 -1.60
CA LEU A 197 -14.41 -6.25 -2.30
C LEU A 197 -14.68 -5.71 -3.71
N ALA A 198 -14.74 -4.38 -3.87
CA ALA A 198 -14.94 -3.76 -5.17
C ALA A 198 -13.75 -4.06 -6.11
N GLY A 199 -12.52 -3.89 -5.63
CA GLY A 199 -11.32 -4.21 -6.40
C GLY A 199 -11.24 -5.69 -6.77
N PHE A 200 -11.57 -6.59 -5.83
CA PHE A 200 -11.65 -8.02 -6.06
C PHE A 200 -12.71 -8.39 -7.10
N SER A 201 -13.91 -7.83 -6.97
CA SER A 201 -15.02 -8.11 -7.88
C SER A 201 -14.71 -7.70 -9.32
N VAL A 202 -14.11 -6.52 -9.50
CA VAL A 202 -13.69 -6.04 -10.83
C VAL A 202 -12.65 -6.99 -11.45
N ILE A 203 -11.61 -7.35 -10.72
CA ILE A 203 -10.55 -8.18 -11.29
C ILE A 203 -11.00 -9.63 -11.51
N ALA A 204 -11.83 -10.17 -10.63
CA ALA A 204 -12.43 -11.49 -10.79
C ALA A 204 -13.38 -11.53 -12.00
N PHE A 205 -14.22 -10.51 -12.18
CA PHE A 205 -15.09 -10.38 -13.36
C PHE A 205 -14.26 -10.35 -14.65
N LEU A 206 -13.20 -9.55 -14.69
CA LEU A 206 -12.31 -9.47 -15.86
C LEU A 206 -11.57 -10.78 -16.12
N TYR A 207 -11.20 -11.53 -15.07
CA TYR A 207 -10.63 -12.86 -15.20
C TYR A 207 -11.60 -13.84 -15.84
N TYR A 208 -12.84 -13.92 -15.36
CA TYR A 208 -13.84 -14.81 -15.94
C TYR A 208 -14.19 -14.44 -17.40
N ARG A 209 -14.26 -13.14 -17.69
CA ARG A 209 -14.44 -12.65 -19.07
C ARG A 209 -13.27 -13.03 -19.98
N HIS A 210 -12.03 -12.84 -19.50
CA HIS A 210 -10.82 -13.22 -20.23
C HIS A 210 -10.77 -14.73 -20.52
N LYS A 211 -11.06 -15.55 -19.53
CA LYS A 211 -11.11 -17.01 -19.65
C LYS A 211 -12.13 -17.48 -20.69
N ARG A 212 -13.34 -16.89 -20.69
CA ARG A 212 -14.38 -17.21 -21.67
C ARG A 212 -13.99 -16.78 -23.09
N ALA A 213 -13.41 -15.60 -23.24
CA ALA A 213 -13.03 -15.08 -24.56
C ALA A 213 -11.92 -15.90 -25.23
N ASN A 214 -10.96 -16.40 -24.46
CA ASN A 214 -9.79 -17.10 -25.01
C ASN A 214 -9.97 -18.63 -25.08
N LYS A 215 -11.16 -19.17 -24.72
CA LYS A 215 -11.44 -20.62 -24.70
C LYS A 215 -10.24 -21.42 -24.16
N ILE A 216 -9.65 -20.96 -23.05
CA ILE A 216 -8.53 -21.65 -22.41
C ILE A 216 -9.03 -23.03 -22.01
N SER A 217 -8.79 -24.00 -22.90
CA SER A 217 -9.16 -25.39 -22.69
C SER A 217 -8.23 -25.99 -21.65
N GLU A 218 -8.78 -26.77 -20.76
CA GLU A 218 -8.01 -27.50 -19.73
C GLU A 218 -7.29 -28.74 -20.35
N THR A 219 -6.84 -28.65 -21.61
CA THR A 219 -6.13 -29.75 -22.24
C THR A 219 -4.79 -29.94 -21.54
N VAL A 220 -4.73 -31.00 -20.77
CA VAL A 220 -3.58 -31.37 -19.92
C VAL A 220 -2.38 -31.68 -20.82
N THR A 221 -1.35 -30.83 -20.78
CA THR A 221 -0.05 -31.16 -21.42
C THR A 221 0.71 -32.17 -20.56
N LYS A 222 1.33 -33.13 -21.22
CA LYS A 222 1.80 -34.42 -20.70
C LYS A 222 2.92 -34.41 -19.62
N GLN A 223 3.40 -33.29 -19.13
CA GLN A 223 4.44 -33.27 -18.07
C GLN A 223 4.21 -32.09 -17.12
N GLU A 224 3.31 -32.30 -16.16
CA GLU A 224 2.94 -31.25 -15.22
C GLU A 224 3.60 -31.45 -13.87
N ALA A 225 4.27 -30.40 -13.38
CA ALA A 225 4.79 -30.36 -12.02
C ALA A 225 3.66 -30.62 -11.01
N THR A 226 3.94 -31.36 -9.95
CA THR A 226 2.99 -31.58 -8.86
C THR A 226 2.59 -30.25 -8.17
N ALA A 227 1.39 -30.18 -7.63
CA ALA A 227 0.93 -28.97 -6.91
C ALA A 227 1.93 -28.55 -5.81
N GLY A 228 2.50 -29.53 -5.10
CA GLY A 228 3.54 -29.26 -4.08
C GLY A 228 4.81 -28.62 -4.64
N ALA A 229 5.26 -29.05 -5.82
CA ALA A 229 6.42 -28.46 -6.49
C ALA A 229 6.13 -27.01 -6.94
N LEU A 230 4.91 -26.75 -7.44
CA LEU A 230 4.47 -25.40 -7.80
C LEU A 230 4.42 -24.47 -6.58
N ILE A 231 3.85 -24.92 -5.46
CA ILE A 231 3.80 -24.16 -4.21
C ILE A 231 5.22 -23.90 -3.69
N LYS A 232 6.09 -24.92 -3.66
CA LYS A 232 7.48 -24.77 -3.22
C LYS A 232 8.18 -23.69 -4.04
N ARG A 233 8.07 -23.75 -5.36
CA ARG A 233 8.67 -22.75 -6.27
C ARG A 233 8.08 -21.35 -6.03
N PHE A 234 6.77 -21.26 -5.88
CA PHE A 234 6.08 -20.01 -5.57
C PHE A 234 6.61 -19.40 -4.26
N VAL A 235 6.71 -20.18 -3.19
CA VAL A 235 7.20 -19.71 -1.88
C VAL A 235 8.63 -19.21 -1.97
N ILE A 236 9.51 -19.94 -2.67
CA ILE A 236 10.92 -19.52 -2.89
C ILE A 236 11.00 -18.15 -3.58
N LEU A 237 10.11 -17.88 -4.54
CA LEU A 237 10.06 -16.59 -5.23
C LEU A 237 9.36 -15.50 -4.41
N ALA A 238 8.31 -15.85 -3.67
CA ALA A 238 7.47 -14.89 -2.94
C ALA A 238 8.13 -14.39 -1.64
N VAL A 239 8.82 -15.26 -0.90
CA VAL A 239 9.37 -14.92 0.43
C VAL A 239 10.40 -13.79 0.40
N PRO A 240 11.42 -13.77 -0.50
CA PRO A 240 12.36 -12.65 -0.55
C PRO A 240 11.68 -11.32 -0.88
N VAL A 241 10.70 -11.34 -1.77
CA VAL A 241 9.93 -10.14 -2.14
C VAL A 241 9.05 -9.67 -0.99
N ALA A 242 8.38 -10.59 -0.30
CA ALA A 242 7.59 -10.27 0.88
C ALA A 242 8.46 -9.68 2.00
N ALA A 243 9.63 -10.26 2.26
CA ALA A 243 10.58 -9.75 3.25
C ALA A 243 11.05 -8.33 2.94
N ALA A 244 11.36 -8.02 1.68
CA ALA A 244 11.73 -6.67 1.27
C ALA A 244 10.56 -5.67 1.46
N ASN A 245 9.34 -6.05 1.08
CA ASN A 245 8.16 -5.19 1.23
C ASN A 245 7.66 -5.06 2.69
N MET A 246 8.07 -5.95 3.59
CA MET A 246 7.71 -5.90 5.00
C MET A 246 8.50 -4.83 5.78
N LEU A 247 9.63 -4.36 5.28
CA LEU A 247 10.51 -3.42 5.98
C LEU A 247 9.78 -2.14 6.41
N LEU A 248 9.11 -1.44 5.50
CA LEU A 248 8.41 -0.19 5.81
C LEU A 248 7.22 -0.40 6.77
N PRO A 249 6.32 -1.38 6.57
CA PRO A 249 5.29 -1.71 7.55
C PRO A 249 5.85 -2.14 8.92
N ALA A 250 7.01 -2.82 8.96
CA ALA A 250 7.65 -3.19 10.22
C ALA A 250 8.15 -1.95 10.98
N VAL A 251 8.79 -1.00 10.30
CA VAL A 251 9.20 0.27 10.90
C VAL A 251 7.97 1.02 11.43
N ALA A 252 6.89 1.13 10.65
CA ALA A 252 5.65 1.76 11.11
C ALA A 252 5.02 1.03 12.32
N GLY A 253 5.15 -0.30 12.38
CA GLY A 253 4.74 -1.09 13.55
C GLY A 253 5.60 -0.83 14.79
N ILE A 254 6.91 -0.67 14.62
CA ILE A 254 7.84 -0.29 15.69
C ILE A 254 7.51 1.12 16.19
N ASP A 255 7.28 2.07 15.30
CA ASP A 255 6.88 3.43 15.66
C ASP A 255 5.58 3.45 16.45
N MET A 256 4.60 2.64 16.04
CA MET A 256 3.33 2.48 16.74
C MET A 256 3.52 1.97 18.19
N LEU A 257 4.51 1.12 18.43
CA LEU A 257 4.81 0.59 19.77
C LEU A 257 5.60 1.59 20.61
N ILE A 258 6.66 2.16 20.05
CA ILE A 258 7.63 2.96 20.80
C ILE A 258 7.14 4.38 21.07
N VAL A 259 6.55 5.05 20.06
CA VAL A 259 6.22 6.48 20.19
C VAL A 259 5.16 6.74 21.26
N PRO A 260 3.99 6.08 21.28
CA PRO A 260 3.01 6.28 22.34
C PRO A 260 3.57 5.91 23.73
N MET A 261 4.30 4.78 23.81
CA MET A 261 4.92 4.34 25.07
C MET A 261 5.88 5.41 25.66
N ARG A 262 6.69 6.05 24.82
CA ARG A 262 7.62 7.09 25.26
C ARG A 262 6.92 8.38 25.67
N LEU A 263 5.83 8.72 25.00
CA LEU A 263 5.00 9.87 25.37
C LEU A 263 4.32 9.66 26.73
N GLU A 264 3.81 8.45 26.99
CA GLU A 264 3.25 8.11 28.32
C GLU A 264 4.31 8.19 29.43
N VAL A 265 5.54 7.71 29.19
CA VAL A 265 6.66 7.85 30.14
C VAL A 265 7.04 9.32 30.36
N ALA A 266 6.85 10.18 29.35
CA ALA A 266 7.05 11.62 29.47
C ALA A 266 5.92 12.35 30.23
N GLY A 267 4.86 11.63 30.66
CA GLY A 267 3.78 12.16 31.48
C GLY A 267 2.50 12.50 30.71
N TYR A 268 2.42 12.22 29.42
CA TYR A 268 1.20 12.39 28.65
C TYR A 268 0.21 11.25 28.94
N SER A 269 -1.08 11.58 28.95
CA SER A 269 -2.14 10.56 28.99
C SER A 269 -2.14 9.69 27.73
N VAL A 270 -2.78 8.52 27.78
CA VAL A 270 -2.93 7.65 26.61
C VAL A 270 -3.63 8.39 25.46
N GLN A 271 -4.64 9.19 25.75
CA GLN A 271 -5.38 9.97 24.74
C GLN A 271 -4.51 11.03 24.08
N GLU A 272 -3.75 11.81 24.88
CA GLU A 272 -2.81 12.80 24.36
C GLU A 272 -1.70 12.15 23.54
N SER A 273 -1.15 11.03 24.00
CA SER A 273 -0.13 10.26 23.29
C SER A 273 -0.66 9.76 21.95
N THR A 274 -1.90 9.27 21.90
CA THR A 274 -2.58 8.87 20.67
C THR A 274 -2.78 10.05 19.72
N ALA A 275 -3.19 11.22 20.21
CA ALA A 275 -3.34 12.42 19.40
C ALA A 275 -2.01 12.92 18.84
N LEU A 276 -0.96 12.97 19.65
CA LEU A 276 0.39 13.36 19.23
C LEU A 276 0.95 12.40 18.18
N TYR A 277 0.72 11.09 18.36
CA TYR A 277 1.07 10.09 17.36
C TYR A 277 0.31 10.28 16.05
N GLY A 278 -0.97 10.65 16.12
CA GLY A 278 -1.80 11.01 14.97
C GLY A 278 -1.28 12.24 14.22
N TYR A 279 -0.85 13.27 14.93
CA TYR A 279 -0.24 14.46 14.32
C TYR A 279 1.07 14.13 13.62
N LEU A 280 1.91 13.28 14.21
CA LEU A 280 3.18 12.86 13.65
C LEU A 280 2.99 11.98 12.39
N THR A 281 2.31 10.85 12.54
CA THR A 281 2.25 9.80 11.51
C THR A 281 1.13 10.01 10.51
N GLY A 282 -0.02 10.53 10.96
CA GLY A 282 -1.18 10.78 10.12
C GLY A 282 -1.09 12.07 9.32
N MET A 283 -0.77 13.18 9.99
CA MET A 283 -0.80 14.51 9.38
C MET A 283 0.57 14.93 8.84
N ALA A 284 1.60 15.02 9.70
CA ALA A 284 2.90 15.54 9.30
C ALA A 284 3.60 14.64 8.25
N ASN A 285 3.69 13.33 8.50
CA ASN A 285 4.30 12.40 7.55
C ASN A 285 3.56 12.37 6.19
N GLY A 286 2.25 12.60 6.19
CA GLY A 286 1.46 12.72 4.96
C GLY A 286 1.88 13.89 4.07
N LEU A 287 2.19 15.04 4.66
CA LEU A 287 2.63 16.23 3.92
C LEU A 287 4.04 16.07 3.35
N ILE A 288 4.95 15.47 4.11
CA ILE A 288 6.34 15.27 3.70
C ILE A 288 6.42 14.33 2.49
N GLN A 289 5.51 13.37 2.37
CA GLN A 289 5.49 12.47 1.23
C GLN A 289 5.11 13.14 -0.09
N VAL A 290 4.54 14.32 -0.11
CA VAL A 290 4.13 15.00 -1.35
C VAL A 290 5.33 15.42 -2.20
N PRO A 291 6.32 16.16 -1.68
CA PRO A 291 7.54 16.48 -2.43
C PRO A 291 8.37 15.24 -2.79
N THR A 292 8.47 14.27 -1.88
CA THR A 292 9.25 13.04 -2.11
C THR A 292 8.65 12.17 -3.23
N LEU A 293 7.35 12.25 -3.48
CA LEU A 293 6.74 11.56 -4.62
C LEU A 293 7.29 12.03 -5.97
N LEU A 294 7.59 13.33 -6.09
CA LEU A 294 8.16 13.92 -7.31
C LEU A 294 9.59 13.46 -7.52
N THR A 295 10.40 13.44 -6.46
CA THR A 295 11.81 13.01 -6.54
C THR A 295 11.93 11.50 -6.79
N VAL A 296 11.08 10.66 -6.18
CA VAL A 296 11.03 9.22 -6.48
C VAL A 296 10.66 8.96 -7.95
N SER A 297 9.73 9.74 -8.53
CA SER A 297 9.40 9.62 -9.95
C SER A 297 10.57 10.02 -10.86
N LEU A 298 11.33 11.03 -10.48
CA LEU A 298 12.55 11.42 -11.17
C LEU A 298 13.61 10.32 -11.09
N ALA A 299 13.85 9.76 -9.89
CA ALA A 299 14.80 8.67 -9.68
C ALA A 299 14.46 7.43 -10.53
N THR A 300 13.19 7.02 -10.57
CA THR A 300 12.76 5.87 -11.38
C THR A 300 12.98 6.06 -12.89
N SER A 301 12.89 7.29 -13.38
CA SER A 301 13.19 7.63 -14.78
C SER A 301 14.69 7.71 -15.07
N LEU A 302 15.49 8.10 -14.07
CA LEU A 302 16.93 8.26 -14.19
C LEU A 302 17.67 6.91 -14.28
N VAL A 303 17.23 5.90 -13.53
CA VAL A 303 17.91 4.60 -13.46
C VAL A 303 18.14 3.96 -14.83
N PRO A 304 17.15 3.80 -15.73
CA PRO A 304 17.40 3.26 -17.06
C PRO A 304 18.33 4.11 -17.91
N ALA A 305 18.21 5.43 -17.81
CA ALA A 305 19.01 6.38 -18.59
C ALA A 305 20.49 6.37 -18.19
N VAL A 306 20.77 6.29 -16.89
CA VAL A 306 22.12 6.15 -16.36
C VAL A 306 22.71 4.77 -16.67
N SER A 307 21.92 3.71 -16.51
CA SER A 307 22.35 2.36 -16.84
C SER A 307 22.74 2.21 -18.32
N ALA A 308 21.98 2.80 -19.24
CA ALA A 308 22.30 2.79 -20.66
C ALA A 308 23.62 3.55 -20.97
N ALA A 309 23.80 4.73 -20.38
CA ALA A 309 25.03 5.51 -20.54
C ALA A 309 26.25 4.80 -19.94
N PHE A 310 26.09 4.17 -18.77
CA PHE A 310 27.14 3.39 -18.12
C PHE A 310 27.57 2.19 -18.95
N THR A 311 26.59 1.43 -19.50
CA THR A 311 26.86 0.28 -20.37
C THR A 311 27.57 0.70 -21.69
N ALA A 312 27.30 1.90 -22.17
CA ALA A 312 27.98 2.49 -23.33
C ALA A 312 29.38 3.02 -23.00
N GLY A 313 29.84 2.95 -21.76
CA GLY A 313 31.13 3.48 -21.31
C GLY A 313 31.21 5.01 -21.24
N ASN A 314 30.08 5.71 -21.37
CA ASN A 314 30.01 7.16 -21.38
C ASN A 314 29.83 7.72 -19.95
N LEU A 315 30.92 7.75 -19.19
CA LEU A 315 30.92 8.22 -17.79
C LEU A 315 30.57 9.72 -17.69
N SER A 316 30.92 10.53 -18.67
CA SER A 316 30.56 11.96 -18.70
C SER A 316 29.04 12.15 -18.80
N GLU A 317 28.36 11.33 -19.58
CA GLU A 317 26.90 11.35 -19.66
C GLU A 317 26.22 10.85 -18.37
N VAL A 318 26.80 9.83 -17.72
CA VAL A 318 26.34 9.36 -16.39
C VAL A 318 26.42 10.50 -15.38
N GLU A 319 27.54 11.18 -15.30
CA GLU A 319 27.75 12.32 -14.40
C GLU A 319 26.80 13.47 -14.71
N SER A 320 26.66 13.86 -15.97
CA SER A 320 25.78 14.93 -16.41
C SER A 320 24.31 14.65 -16.07
N ARG A 321 23.82 13.43 -16.33
CA ARG A 321 22.44 13.01 -16.00
C ARG A 321 22.21 12.98 -14.50
N THR A 322 23.16 12.46 -13.74
CA THR A 322 23.08 12.39 -12.26
C THR A 322 23.04 13.81 -11.67
N ASN A 323 23.97 14.68 -12.09
CA ASN A 323 24.03 16.07 -11.63
C ASN A 323 22.75 16.85 -11.99
N THR A 324 22.20 16.63 -13.17
CA THR A 324 20.92 17.24 -13.58
C THR A 324 19.77 16.77 -12.70
N ALA A 325 19.67 15.46 -12.41
CA ALA A 325 18.65 14.92 -11.54
C ALA A 325 18.77 15.43 -10.11
N MET A 326 19.99 15.47 -9.56
CA MET A 326 20.25 16.03 -8.21
C MET A 326 19.89 17.51 -8.15
N ARG A 327 20.18 18.29 -9.20
CA ARG A 327 19.79 19.70 -9.28
C ARG A 327 18.28 19.89 -9.29
N ILE A 328 17.54 19.07 -10.05
CA ILE A 328 16.07 19.11 -10.09
C ILE A 328 15.49 18.70 -8.74
N ALA A 329 16.01 17.63 -8.12
CA ALA A 329 15.59 17.19 -6.79
C ALA A 329 15.77 18.31 -5.76
N ASN A 330 16.94 18.96 -5.73
CA ASN A 330 17.21 20.07 -4.82
C ASN A 330 16.30 21.30 -5.07
N ILE A 331 15.99 21.62 -6.33
CA ILE A 331 15.04 22.72 -6.68
C ILE A 331 13.65 22.44 -6.11
N ILE A 332 13.25 21.18 -5.98
CA ILE A 332 11.94 20.79 -5.43
C ILE A 332 12.01 20.68 -3.90
N THR A 333 13.02 19.98 -3.37
CA THR A 333 13.05 19.59 -1.96
C THR A 333 13.48 20.71 -1.03
N VAL A 334 14.40 21.59 -1.44
CA VAL A 334 14.88 22.70 -0.59
C VAL A 334 13.76 23.72 -0.32
N PRO A 335 13.06 24.26 -1.34
CA PRO A 335 11.93 25.16 -1.08
C PRO A 335 10.79 24.47 -0.33
N ALA A 336 10.51 23.18 -0.62
CA ALA A 336 9.49 22.42 0.09
C ALA A 336 9.85 22.25 1.58
N CYS A 337 11.11 21.90 1.88
CA CYS A 337 11.61 21.79 3.25
C CYS A 337 11.46 23.13 4.00
N LEU A 338 11.96 24.22 3.43
CA LEU A 338 11.89 25.55 4.04
C LEU A 338 10.44 26.03 4.20
N GLY A 339 9.62 25.84 3.15
CA GLY A 339 8.20 26.19 3.18
C GLY A 339 7.43 25.44 4.25
N LEU A 340 7.62 24.12 4.34
CA LEU A 340 7.01 23.30 5.38
C LEU A 340 7.50 23.66 6.78
N ALA A 341 8.78 24.00 6.96
CA ALA A 341 9.33 24.37 8.24
C ALA A 341 8.79 25.71 8.74
N VAL A 342 8.73 26.74 7.86
CA VAL A 342 8.29 28.09 8.23
C VAL A 342 6.77 28.16 8.34
N LEU A 343 6.05 27.57 7.39
CA LEU A 343 4.59 27.62 7.30
C LEU A 343 3.89 26.42 7.95
N ALA A 344 4.59 25.67 8.82
CA ALA A 344 4.08 24.44 9.42
C ALA A 344 2.70 24.61 10.09
N ALA A 345 2.54 25.61 10.96
CA ALA A 345 1.29 25.86 11.66
C ALA A 345 0.17 26.38 10.74
N PRO A 346 0.39 27.40 9.87
CA PRO A 346 -0.62 27.82 8.89
C PRO A 346 -1.05 26.69 7.93
N ILE A 347 -0.10 25.88 7.44
CA ILE A 347 -0.41 24.75 6.57
C ILE A 347 -1.25 23.70 7.32
N SER A 348 -0.89 23.41 8.58
CA SER A 348 -1.63 22.46 9.40
C SER A 348 -3.07 22.95 9.66
N GLU A 349 -3.24 24.22 9.96
CA GLU A 349 -4.55 24.81 10.16
C GLU A 349 -5.38 24.82 8.87
N LEU A 350 -4.79 25.23 7.76
CA LEU A 350 -5.46 25.24 6.45
C LEU A 350 -5.90 23.85 6.01
N LEU A 351 -5.05 22.84 6.14
CA LEU A 351 -5.32 21.48 5.64
C LEU A 351 -6.11 20.63 6.62
N TYR A 352 -5.81 20.72 7.92
CA TYR A 352 -6.35 19.81 8.94
C TYR A 352 -7.28 20.48 9.95
N ASN A 353 -7.49 21.80 9.82
CA ASN A 353 -8.28 22.60 10.75
C ASN A 353 -7.74 22.54 12.20
N THR A 354 -6.43 22.39 12.34
CA THR A 354 -5.73 22.41 13.64
C THR A 354 -4.28 22.82 13.45
N ALA A 355 -3.79 23.71 14.30
CA ALA A 355 -2.37 24.10 14.34
C ALA A 355 -1.49 23.08 15.08
N ALA A 356 -2.11 22.14 15.81
CA ALA A 356 -1.41 21.22 16.73
C ALA A 356 -0.42 20.26 16.03
N ALA A 357 -0.60 19.96 14.73
CA ALA A 357 0.37 19.19 13.97
C ALA A 357 1.58 20.03 13.49
N GLY A 358 1.55 21.35 13.65
CA GLY A 358 2.61 22.28 13.24
C GLY A 358 4.01 21.92 13.75
N PRO A 359 4.21 21.68 15.05
CA PRO A 359 5.51 21.26 15.59
C PRO A 359 6.05 19.98 14.94
N ALA A 360 5.21 18.96 14.74
CA ALA A 360 5.59 17.72 14.07
C ALA A 360 5.97 17.97 12.59
N ILE A 361 5.21 18.79 11.86
CA ILE A 361 5.50 19.16 10.47
C ILE A 361 6.84 19.90 10.40
N ARG A 362 7.11 20.83 11.31
CA ARG A 362 8.34 21.63 11.34
C ARG A 362 9.58 20.75 11.50
N VAL A 363 9.56 19.81 12.44
CA VAL A 363 10.67 18.90 12.70
C VAL A 363 10.87 17.95 11.52
N LEU A 364 9.80 17.37 11.02
CA LEU A 364 9.85 16.43 9.91
C LEU A 364 10.13 17.10 8.53
N ALA A 365 10.00 18.42 8.43
CA ALA A 365 10.30 19.13 7.17
C ALA A 365 11.73 18.86 6.70
N VAL A 366 12.70 18.71 7.62
CA VAL A 366 14.09 18.35 7.30
C VAL A 366 14.16 17.00 6.60
N ALA A 367 13.31 16.05 6.96
CA ALA A 367 13.25 14.74 6.32
C ALA A 367 12.87 14.83 4.83
N THR A 368 12.08 15.84 4.43
CA THR A 368 11.76 16.10 3.01
C THR A 368 13.01 16.31 2.16
N PHE A 369 14.01 16.99 2.71
CA PHE A 369 15.28 17.21 2.01
C PHE A 369 16.17 15.95 2.02
N LEU A 370 16.20 15.23 3.15
CA LEU A 370 17.06 14.04 3.29
C LEU A 370 16.59 12.83 2.50
N ILE A 371 15.27 12.72 2.27
CA ILE A 371 14.65 11.60 1.56
C ILE A 371 14.52 11.89 0.04
N GLY A 372 14.42 13.14 -0.33
CA GLY A 372 14.26 13.59 -1.71
C GLY A 372 15.57 13.75 -2.45
#